data_f17655fc407846770856fb9a2f855abe
#
_entry.id   f17655fc407846770856fb9a2f855abe
#
_cell.length_a   1.000
_cell.length_b   1.000
_cell.length_c   1.000
_cell.angle_alpha   90.00
_cell.angle_beta   90.00
_cell.angle_gamma   90.00
#
_symmetry.space_group_name_H-M   'P 1'
#
loop_
_entity.id
_entity.type
_entity.pdbx_description
1 polymer ?
#
loop_
_entity_poly.entity_id
_entity_poly.type
_entity_poly.pdbx_seq_one_letter_code
_entity_poly.pdbx_strand_id
1 'polypeptide(L)'
;MKRLLIVWHTQLGGTGQMASAAVDGAHSIEDVETVVKRAHEAGVDDALAADAYLVGCSENFGGIAGMVKDFFERIYYPCEGKLEGRAWSAFVCAGTDGTGAMLALDRIATGMRLRKVHAGVIHRSGEVARVQQVPPIVLEQCRELGATMAAGLSSGLW
;
A
#
# COMPACT_ATOMS: atom_id res chain seq x y z
N MET A 1 -16.24 8.78 -10.64
CA MET A 1 -15.83 8.47 -9.25
C MET A 1 -14.32 8.22 -9.28
N LYS A 2 -13.57 8.82 -8.37
CA LYS A 2 -12.14 8.58 -8.21
C LYS A 2 -11.89 7.18 -7.66
N ARG A 3 -10.74 6.59 -7.98
CA ARG A 3 -10.44 5.20 -7.61
C ARG A 3 -9.14 5.11 -6.81
N LEU A 4 -9.20 4.54 -5.62
CA LEU A 4 -8.05 4.15 -4.80
C LEU A 4 -7.80 2.66 -4.97
N LEU A 5 -6.61 2.29 -5.45
CA LEU A 5 -6.18 0.89 -5.51
C LEU A 5 -5.34 0.55 -4.27
N ILE A 6 -5.80 -0.41 -3.49
CA ILE A 6 -5.06 -0.98 -2.35
C ILE A 6 -4.51 -2.34 -2.78
N VAL A 7 -3.19 -2.43 -2.94
CA VAL A 7 -2.48 -3.67 -3.31
C VAL A 7 -1.65 -4.14 -2.12
N TRP A 8 -1.77 -5.41 -1.76
CA TRP A 8 -1.08 -5.92 -0.59
C TRP A 8 -0.69 -7.39 -0.70
N HIS A 9 0.29 -7.79 0.12
CA HIS A 9 0.72 -9.17 0.29
C HIS A 9 1.03 -9.48 1.74
N THR A 10 0.73 -10.70 2.17
CA THR A 10 1.08 -11.23 3.50
C THR A 10 1.41 -12.71 3.41
N GLN A 11 2.32 -13.17 4.27
CA GLN A 11 2.58 -14.59 4.50
C GLN A 11 2.09 -15.03 5.89
N LEU A 12 2.33 -14.20 6.91
CA LEU A 12 2.06 -14.52 8.32
C LEU A 12 0.82 -13.82 8.88
N GLY A 13 0.16 -12.97 8.10
CA GLY A 13 -1.11 -12.35 8.45
C GLY A 13 -1.02 -10.92 9.00
N GLY A 14 0.14 -10.42 9.41
CA GLY A 14 0.29 -9.07 9.96
C GLY A 14 -0.08 -7.99 8.95
N THR A 15 0.50 -8.03 7.75
CA THR A 15 0.17 -7.08 6.68
C THR A 15 -1.32 -7.18 6.28
N GLY A 16 -1.90 -8.39 6.34
CA GLY A 16 -3.33 -8.58 6.05
C GLY A 16 -4.24 -7.88 7.04
N GLN A 17 -3.91 -7.88 8.33
CA GLN A 17 -4.64 -7.14 9.36
C GLN A 17 -4.55 -5.63 9.12
N MET A 18 -3.35 -5.13 8.81
CA MET A 18 -3.13 -3.72 8.46
C MET A 18 -3.91 -3.33 7.20
N ALA A 19 -3.93 -4.19 6.19
CA ALA A 19 -4.70 -3.98 4.95
C ALA A 19 -6.20 -3.90 5.23
N SER A 20 -6.75 -4.79 6.05
CA SER A 20 -8.17 -4.75 6.44
C SER A 20 -8.52 -3.42 7.11
N ALA A 21 -7.69 -2.96 8.05
CA ALA A 21 -7.91 -1.68 8.72
C ALA A 21 -7.84 -0.50 7.75
N ALA A 22 -6.88 -0.49 6.82
CA ALA A 22 -6.76 0.54 5.80
C ALA A 22 -7.98 0.57 4.84
N VAL A 23 -8.47 -0.60 4.47
CA VAL A 23 -9.69 -0.76 3.65
C VAL A 23 -10.91 -0.20 4.37
N ASP A 24 -11.09 -0.54 5.66
CA ASP A 24 -12.19 0.00 6.46
C ASP A 24 -12.15 1.54 6.51
N GLY A 25 -10.95 2.10 6.66
CA GLY A 25 -10.75 3.55 6.63
C GLY A 25 -11.11 4.16 5.27
N ALA A 26 -10.64 3.56 4.19
CA ALA A 26 -10.92 4.05 2.84
C ALA A 26 -12.42 3.98 2.50
N HIS A 27 -13.11 2.92 2.92
CA HIS A 27 -14.55 2.77 2.72
C HIS A 27 -15.41 3.77 3.52
N SER A 28 -14.85 4.47 4.50
CA SER A 28 -15.56 5.54 5.20
C SER A 28 -15.79 6.78 4.33
N ILE A 29 -15.17 6.86 3.15
CA ILE A 29 -15.30 7.95 2.19
C ILE A 29 -16.11 7.46 0.99
N GLU A 30 -17.38 7.86 0.93
CA GLU A 30 -18.36 7.34 -0.03
C GLU A 30 -18.09 7.71 -1.50
N ASP A 31 -17.44 8.85 -1.76
CA ASP A 31 -17.20 9.38 -3.11
C ASP A 31 -15.99 8.75 -3.83
N VAL A 32 -15.35 7.77 -3.21
CA VAL A 32 -14.17 7.09 -3.78
C VAL A 32 -14.43 5.60 -3.92
N GLU A 33 -14.20 5.08 -5.10
CA GLU A 33 -14.19 3.64 -5.34
C GLU A 33 -12.90 3.04 -4.78
N THR A 34 -12.99 2.20 -3.76
CA THR A 34 -11.85 1.47 -3.21
C THR A 34 -11.77 0.08 -3.82
N VAL A 35 -10.73 -0.15 -4.61
CA VAL A 35 -10.42 -1.46 -5.21
C VAL A 35 -9.31 -2.12 -4.39
N VAL A 36 -9.58 -3.33 -3.92
CA VAL A 36 -8.66 -4.07 -3.03
C VAL A 36 -8.23 -5.36 -3.70
N LYS A 37 -6.92 -5.56 -3.88
CA LYS A 37 -6.39 -6.76 -4.52
C LYS A 37 -5.12 -7.26 -3.83
N ARG A 38 -4.96 -8.58 -3.82
CA ARG A 38 -3.67 -9.20 -3.52
C ARG A 38 -2.69 -8.86 -4.65
N ALA A 39 -1.40 -8.72 -4.31
CA ALA A 39 -0.38 -8.33 -5.28
C ALA A 39 -0.30 -9.24 -6.52
N HIS A 40 -0.55 -10.55 -6.34
CA HIS A 40 -0.56 -11.50 -7.45
C HIS A 40 -1.83 -11.42 -8.34
N GLU A 41 -2.89 -10.81 -7.85
CA GLU A 41 -4.17 -10.62 -8.57
C GLU A 41 -4.24 -9.27 -9.30
N ALA A 42 -3.54 -8.26 -8.75
CA ALA A 42 -3.51 -6.94 -9.35
C ALA A 42 -2.65 -6.92 -10.61
N GLY A 43 -3.07 -6.14 -11.59
CA GLY A 43 -2.40 -6.05 -12.89
C GLY A 43 -2.39 -4.66 -13.50
N VAL A 44 -2.06 -4.62 -14.79
CA VAL A 44 -1.92 -3.38 -15.57
C VAL A 44 -3.22 -2.59 -15.61
N ASP A 45 -4.34 -3.27 -15.84
CA ASP A 45 -5.65 -2.61 -15.94
C ASP A 45 -6.05 -1.95 -14.61
N ASP A 46 -5.77 -2.62 -13.48
CA ASP A 46 -6.02 -2.05 -12.16
C ASP A 46 -5.16 -0.80 -11.92
N ALA A 47 -3.86 -0.89 -12.28
CA ALA A 47 -2.94 0.23 -12.13
C ALA A 47 -3.32 1.42 -13.01
N LEU A 48 -3.70 1.19 -14.26
CA LEU A 48 -4.11 2.26 -15.18
C LEU A 48 -5.43 2.93 -14.75
N ALA A 49 -6.37 2.16 -14.21
CA ALA A 49 -7.68 2.65 -13.80
C ALA A 49 -7.67 3.41 -12.46
N ALA A 50 -6.64 3.24 -11.63
CA ALA A 50 -6.56 3.89 -10.32
C ALA A 50 -6.07 5.33 -10.41
N ASP A 51 -6.61 6.21 -9.57
CA ASP A 51 -6.15 7.61 -9.42
C ASP A 51 -5.08 7.73 -8.31
N ALA A 52 -5.08 6.81 -7.35
CA ALA A 52 -4.08 6.73 -6.28
C ALA A 52 -3.83 5.28 -5.84
N TYR A 53 -2.72 5.08 -5.12
CA TYR A 53 -2.26 3.76 -4.70
C TYR A 53 -1.93 3.73 -3.21
N LEU A 54 -2.37 2.67 -2.53
CA LEU A 54 -1.93 2.32 -1.18
C LEU A 54 -1.34 0.90 -1.21
N VAL A 55 -0.08 0.76 -0.85
CA VAL A 55 0.64 -0.51 -0.97
C VAL A 55 0.92 -1.10 0.40
N GLY A 56 0.42 -2.31 0.64
CA GLY A 56 0.68 -3.09 1.84
C GLY A 56 1.77 -4.14 1.61
N CYS A 57 2.85 -4.06 2.36
CA CYS A 57 4.02 -4.91 2.16
C CYS A 57 4.55 -5.45 3.47
N SER A 58 4.99 -6.71 3.49
CA SER A 58 5.86 -7.21 4.56
C SER A 58 7.32 -6.95 4.20
N GLU A 59 8.15 -6.66 5.21
CA GLU A 59 9.59 -6.66 5.02
C GLU A 59 10.11 -8.10 5.12
N ASN A 60 10.69 -8.58 4.03
CA ASN A 60 11.30 -9.90 3.94
C ASN A 60 12.77 -9.73 3.55
N PHE A 61 13.68 -10.31 4.33
CA PHE A 61 15.13 -10.21 4.07
C PHE A 61 15.63 -8.76 3.90
N GLY A 62 15.08 -7.82 4.68
CA GLY A 62 15.46 -6.41 4.63
C GLY A 62 14.95 -5.63 3.41
N GLY A 63 14.06 -6.20 2.61
CA GLY A 63 13.48 -5.59 1.43
C GLY A 63 11.97 -5.83 1.30
N ILE A 64 11.42 -5.49 0.15
CA ILE A 64 9.99 -5.71 -0.12
C ILE A 64 9.70 -7.21 -0.32
N ALA A 65 8.47 -7.60 -0.03
CA ALA A 65 7.97 -8.93 -0.34
C ALA A 65 8.06 -9.20 -1.86
N GLY A 66 8.49 -10.40 -2.24
CA GLY A 66 8.67 -10.77 -3.64
C GLY A 66 7.41 -10.60 -4.50
N MET A 67 6.23 -10.92 -3.95
CA MET A 67 4.95 -10.74 -4.65
C MET A 67 4.61 -9.26 -4.92
N VAL A 68 5.00 -8.35 -4.04
CA VAL A 68 4.81 -6.91 -4.25
C VAL A 68 5.77 -6.41 -5.32
N LYS A 69 7.02 -6.87 -5.30
CA LYS A 69 7.99 -6.55 -6.36
C LYS A 69 7.55 -7.09 -7.71
N ASP A 70 7.07 -8.33 -7.77
CA ASP A 70 6.51 -8.95 -8.98
C ASP A 70 5.36 -8.11 -9.56
N PHE A 71 4.43 -7.62 -8.72
CA PHE A 71 3.38 -6.71 -9.18
C PHE A 71 3.95 -5.49 -9.89
N PHE A 72 4.92 -4.79 -9.27
CA PHE A 72 5.52 -3.61 -9.86
C PHE A 72 6.30 -3.93 -11.15
N GLU A 73 7.01 -5.05 -11.21
CA GLU A 73 7.73 -5.47 -12.42
C GLU A 73 6.76 -5.77 -13.57
N ARG A 74 5.62 -6.39 -13.30
CA ARG A 74 4.60 -6.67 -14.31
C ARG A 74 3.93 -5.43 -14.88
N ILE A 75 3.74 -4.39 -14.07
CA ILE A 75 3.07 -3.15 -14.51
C ILE A 75 4.03 -2.09 -15.03
N TYR A 76 5.33 -2.16 -14.75
CA TYR A 76 6.27 -1.07 -14.99
C TYR A 76 6.25 -0.60 -16.44
N TYR A 77 6.64 -1.44 -17.39
CA TYR A 77 6.68 -1.06 -18.80
C TYR A 77 5.31 -0.75 -19.42
N PRO A 78 4.26 -1.54 -19.19
CA PRO A 78 2.94 -1.21 -19.73
C PRO A 78 2.36 0.12 -19.22
N CYS A 79 2.74 0.53 -18.00
CA CYS A 79 2.26 1.77 -17.37
C CYS A 79 3.24 2.94 -17.47
N GLU A 80 4.41 2.76 -18.08
CA GLU A 80 5.42 3.81 -18.21
C GLU A 80 4.83 5.08 -18.82
N GLY A 81 5.07 6.24 -18.17
CA GLY A 81 4.56 7.53 -18.60
C GLY A 81 3.05 7.77 -18.41
N LYS A 82 2.30 6.80 -17.83
CA LYS A 82 0.84 6.88 -17.70
C LYS A 82 0.34 7.12 -16.28
N LEU A 83 1.22 6.97 -15.29
CA LEU A 83 0.88 7.07 -13.86
C LEU A 83 1.45 8.32 -13.20
N GLU A 84 2.10 9.20 -13.95
CA GLU A 84 2.84 10.35 -13.42
C GLU A 84 1.98 11.25 -12.54
N GLY A 85 2.52 11.62 -11.37
CA GLY A 85 1.88 12.51 -10.41
C GLY A 85 0.76 11.90 -9.58
N ARG A 86 0.33 10.66 -9.86
CA ARG A 86 -0.70 10.00 -9.05
C ARG A 86 -0.19 9.80 -7.62
N ALA A 87 -1.08 10.01 -6.67
CA ALA A 87 -0.76 9.92 -5.25
C ALA A 87 -0.49 8.48 -4.81
N TRP A 88 0.46 8.31 -3.88
CA TRP A 88 0.69 7.00 -3.28
C TRP A 88 1.14 7.11 -1.83
N SER A 89 0.95 6.02 -1.10
CA SER A 89 1.54 5.76 0.21
C SER A 89 1.64 4.25 0.46
N ALA A 90 2.17 3.85 1.61
CA ALA A 90 2.33 2.45 1.96
C ALA A 90 2.18 2.18 3.46
N PHE A 91 1.92 0.91 3.79
CA PHE A 91 2.08 0.38 5.13
C PHE A 91 2.94 -0.89 5.08
N VAL A 92 3.86 -1.00 6.03
CA VAL A 92 4.84 -2.08 6.09
C VAL A 92 4.74 -2.81 7.43
N CYS A 93 4.66 -4.13 7.38
CA CYS A 93 4.76 -5.00 8.54
C CYS A 93 6.14 -5.67 8.56
N ALA A 94 6.92 -5.38 9.57
CA ALA A 94 8.28 -5.88 9.72
C ALA A 94 8.50 -6.61 11.04
N GLY A 95 9.53 -7.45 11.09
CA GLY A 95 10.01 -8.01 12.35
C GLY A 95 10.73 -6.95 13.17
N THR A 96 11.85 -6.47 12.69
CA THR A 96 12.76 -5.59 13.46
C THR A 96 12.91 -4.18 12.90
N ASP A 97 12.86 -3.98 11.59
CA ASP A 97 13.18 -2.68 10.98
C ASP A 97 12.04 -2.10 10.12
N GLY A 98 11.78 -2.63 8.94
CA GLY A 98 10.77 -2.14 7.99
C GLY A 98 11.25 -1.00 7.09
N THR A 99 12.37 -0.34 7.40
CA THR A 99 12.88 0.78 6.60
C THR A 99 13.38 0.32 5.23
N GLY A 100 13.96 -0.88 5.13
CA GLY A 100 14.42 -1.44 3.86
C GLY A 100 13.30 -1.65 2.86
N ALA A 101 12.16 -2.17 3.31
CA ALA A 101 10.98 -2.33 2.47
C ALA A 101 10.39 -0.96 2.06
N MET A 102 10.29 0.00 2.98
CA MET A 102 9.77 1.33 2.67
C MET A 102 10.67 2.06 1.67
N LEU A 103 12.00 1.99 1.82
CA LEU A 103 12.96 2.58 0.87
C LEU A 103 12.86 1.94 -0.52
N ALA A 104 12.67 0.63 -0.59
CA ALA A 104 12.49 -0.06 -1.87
C ALA A 104 11.19 0.38 -2.56
N LEU A 105 10.09 0.52 -1.81
CA LEU A 105 8.82 1.07 -2.32
C LEU A 105 9.00 2.51 -2.81
N ASP A 106 9.69 3.36 -2.04
CA ASP A 106 9.98 4.74 -2.43
C ASP A 106 10.75 4.82 -3.75
N ARG A 107 11.75 3.96 -3.94
CA ARG A 107 12.52 3.89 -5.20
C ARG A 107 11.67 3.48 -6.38
N ILE A 108 10.84 2.46 -6.22
CA ILE A 108 9.93 2.00 -7.28
C ILE A 108 8.94 3.11 -7.63
N ALA A 109 8.28 3.71 -6.64
CA ALA A 109 7.32 4.78 -6.84
C ALA A 109 7.94 6.01 -7.52
N THR A 110 9.17 6.37 -7.14
CA THR A 110 9.95 7.43 -7.79
C THR A 110 10.23 7.08 -9.26
N GLY A 111 10.63 5.85 -9.55
CA GLY A 111 10.84 5.37 -10.93
C GLY A 111 9.57 5.40 -11.77
N MET A 112 8.42 5.19 -11.17
CA MET A 112 7.10 5.30 -11.81
C MET A 112 6.53 6.74 -11.78
N ARG A 113 7.28 7.70 -11.25
CA ARG A 113 6.91 9.11 -11.09
C ARG A 113 5.62 9.34 -10.30
N LEU A 114 5.36 8.48 -9.33
CA LEU A 114 4.28 8.66 -8.38
C LEU A 114 4.65 9.70 -7.33
N ARG A 115 3.66 10.40 -6.80
CA ARG A 115 3.83 11.41 -5.75
C ARG A 115 3.48 10.85 -4.39
N LYS A 116 4.47 10.75 -3.50
CA LYS A 116 4.23 10.34 -2.11
C LYS A 116 3.48 11.44 -1.36
N VAL A 117 2.30 11.12 -0.84
CA VAL A 117 1.43 12.09 -0.16
C VAL A 117 1.33 11.89 1.34
N HIS A 118 1.80 10.76 1.85
CA HIS A 118 1.84 10.43 3.28
C HIS A 118 3.07 9.57 3.58
N ALA A 119 3.66 9.73 4.76
CA ALA A 119 4.86 8.96 5.15
C ALA A 119 4.63 7.45 5.22
N GLY A 120 3.37 7.04 5.40
CA GLY A 120 2.99 5.65 5.57
C GLY A 120 3.07 5.18 7.03
N VAL A 121 2.88 3.88 7.23
CA VAL A 121 2.92 3.23 8.54
C VAL A 121 3.94 2.10 8.50
N ILE A 122 4.83 2.01 9.49
CA ILE A 122 5.71 0.86 9.69
C ILE A 122 5.38 0.26 11.05
N HIS A 123 4.96 -1.00 11.06
CA HIS A 123 4.80 -1.79 12.27
C HIS A 123 5.99 -2.73 12.44
N ARG A 124 6.57 -2.75 13.65
CA ARG A 124 7.65 -3.65 14.05
C ARG A 124 7.15 -4.60 15.11
N SER A 125 7.06 -5.88 14.80
CA SER A 125 6.55 -6.90 15.72
C SER A 125 7.58 -7.34 16.78
N GLY A 126 8.86 -7.03 16.58
CA GLY A 126 9.98 -7.42 17.45
C GLY A 126 10.48 -8.82 17.15
N GLU A 127 9.68 -9.84 17.34
CA GLU A 127 10.02 -11.24 17.05
C GLU A 127 9.12 -11.81 15.95
N VAL A 128 9.65 -12.78 15.20
CA VAL A 128 8.86 -13.51 14.21
C VAL A 128 7.95 -14.50 14.91
N ALA A 129 6.78 -14.06 15.31
CA ALA A 129 5.73 -14.99 15.67
C ALA A 129 5.12 -15.56 14.39
N ARG A 130 4.83 -16.86 14.36
CA ARG A 130 4.18 -17.51 13.21
C ARG A 130 2.79 -16.97 12.92
N VAL A 131 2.15 -16.34 13.89
CA VAL A 131 0.92 -15.55 13.73
C VAL A 131 1.15 -14.22 14.40
N GLN A 132 1.23 -13.17 13.61
CA GLN A 132 1.42 -11.81 14.12
C GLN A 132 0.08 -11.20 14.50
N GLN A 133 -0.02 -10.74 15.74
CA GLN A 133 -1.12 -9.90 16.21
C GLN A 133 -0.67 -8.44 16.11
N VAL A 134 -1.31 -7.67 15.23
CA VAL A 134 -1.00 -6.25 15.09
C VAL A 134 -1.74 -5.48 16.20
N PRO A 135 -1.03 -4.63 16.98
CA PRO A 135 -1.65 -3.88 18.07
C PRO A 135 -2.76 -2.94 17.56
N PRO A 136 -3.82 -2.71 18.36
CA PRO A 136 -4.94 -1.82 17.97
C PRO A 136 -4.50 -0.42 17.55
N ILE A 137 -3.47 0.15 18.18
CA ILE A 137 -2.96 1.48 17.82
C ILE A 137 -2.39 1.51 16.39
N VAL A 138 -1.73 0.45 15.95
CA VAL A 138 -1.21 0.35 14.59
C VAL A 138 -2.34 0.16 13.59
N LEU A 139 -3.34 -0.65 13.94
CA LEU A 139 -4.53 -0.82 13.09
C LEU A 139 -5.28 0.49 12.92
N GLU A 140 -5.37 1.31 13.97
CA GLU A 140 -5.97 2.65 13.86
C GLU A 140 -5.16 3.57 12.96
N GLN A 141 -3.83 3.57 13.06
CA GLN A 141 -2.97 4.31 12.12
C GLN A 141 -3.19 3.88 10.66
N CYS A 142 -3.37 2.58 10.41
CA CYS A 142 -3.69 2.08 9.08
C CYS A 142 -5.09 2.52 8.62
N ARG A 143 -6.08 2.51 9.51
CA ARG A 143 -7.43 3.02 9.23
C ARG A 143 -7.38 4.49 8.84
N GLU A 144 -6.70 5.32 9.63
CA GLU A 144 -6.50 6.73 9.34
C GLU A 144 -5.77 6.95 8.01
N LEU A 145 -4.75 6.13 7.70
CA LEU A 145 -4.05 6.19 6.42
C LEU A 145 -4.99 5.92 5.25
N GLY A 146 -5.80 4.86 5.32
CA GLY A 146 -6.77 4.53 4.29
C GLY A 146 -7.80 5.65 4.08
N ALA A 147 -8.35 6.19 5.18
CA ALA A 147 -9.28 7.32 5.14
C ALA A 147 -8.62 8.57 4.54
N THR A 148 -7.38 8.88 4.92
CA THR A 148 -6.61 10.02 4.40
C THR A 148 -6.39 9.90 2.89
N MET A 149 -5.99 8.72 2.41
CA MET A 149 -5.79 8.49 0.99
C MET A 149 -7.09 8.68 0.18
N ALA A 150 -8.20 8.16 0.66
CA ALA A 150 -9.49 8.32 0.00
C ALA A 150 -10.01 9.77 0.10
N ALA A 151 -9.93 10.41 1.27
CA ALA A 151 -10.38 11.78 1.46
C ALA A 151 -9.63 12.78 0.58
N GLY A 152 -8.32 12.59 0.40
CA GLY A 152 -7.54 13.43 -0.50
C GLY A 152 -7.94 13.30 -1.97
N LEU A 153 -8.34 12.10 -2.39
CA LEU A 153 -8.93 11.88 -3.73
C LEU A 153 -10.31 12.55 -3.86
N SER A 154 -11.18 12.34 -2.86
CA SER A 154 -12.53 12.92 -2.84
C SER A 154 -12.51 14.45 -2.90
N SER A 155 -11.59 15.07 -2.15
CA SER A 155 -11.44 16.52 -2.10
C SER A 155 -10.67 17.14 -3.28
N GLY A 156 -10.06 16.30 -4.15
CA GLY A 156 -9.21 16.78 -5.24
C GLY A 156 -7.86 17.35 -4.78
N LEU A 157 -7.39 16.98 -3.61
CA LEU A 157 -6.09 17.38 -3.10
C LEU A 157 -4.94 16.67 -3.86
N TRP A 158 -5.22 15.47 -4.34
CA TRP A 158 -4.37 14.70 -5.24
C TRP A 158 -5.15 13.85 -6.23
#